data_20a05ce3aca5115745165eb36c5296b8
#
_entry.id   20a05ce3aca5115745165eb36c5296b8
#
_cell.length_a   1.000
_cell.length_b   1.000
_cell.length_c   1.000
_cell.angle_alpha   90.00
_cell.angle_beta   90.00
_cell.angle_gamma   90.00
#
_symmetry.space_group_name_H-M   'P 1'
#
loop_
_entity.id
_entity.type
_entity.pdbx_description
1 polymer ?
#
loop_
_entity_poly.entity_id
_entity_poly.type
_entity_poly.pdbx_seq_one_letter_code
_entity_poly.pdbx_strand_id
1 'polypeptide(L)'
;MKATLTNNNVKILDCTLRDGGYYNKWDFDRGTVDRYLTAVKASSVDVVELGFRFLPTNKFMGPYAYTTDEFINQLDLPEGPLYGVMINGKEFINKNNGYQSTINRFFQK
;
A
#
# COMPACT_ATOMS: atom_id res chain seq x y z
N MET A 1 -4.57 -27.16 -12.49
CA MET A 1 -5.97 -27.38 -12.18
C MET A 1 -6.61 -26.09 -11.73
N LYS A 2 -7.70 -25.80 -12.28
CA LYS A 2 -8.40 -24.62 -11.84
C LYS A 2 -9.04 -24.85 -10.47
N ALA A 3 -8.76 -23.99 -9.57
CA ALA A 3 -9.40 -24.08 -8.27
C ALA A 3 -10.89 -23.86 -8.44
N THR A 4 -11.64 -24.78 -7.92
CA THR A 4 -13.07 -24.65 -7.92
C THR A 4 -13.55 -23.82 -6.73
N LEU A 5 -12.61 -23.23 -6.02
CA LEU A 5 -12.94 -22.36 -4.92
C LEU A 5 -13.54 -21.09 -5.48
N THR A 6 -14.80 -21.15 -5.72
CA THR A 6 -15.55 -19.97 -6.11
C THR A 6 -16.12 -19.29 -4.89
N ASN A 7 -15.54 -19.57 -3.74
CA ASN A 7 -16.04 -19.02 -2.50
C ASN A 7 -15.76 -17.53 -2.46
N ASN A 8 -16.81 -16.75 -2.63
CA ASN A 8 -16.70 -15.30 -2.65
C ASN A 8 -16.37 -14.71 -1.30
N ASN A 9 -16.34 -15.54 -0.25
CA ASN A 9 -16.01 -15.08 1.09
C ASN A 9 -14.50 -15.03 1.34
N VAL A 10 -13.71 -15.61 0.44
CA VAL A 10 -12.26 -15.62 0.60
C VAL A 10 -11.65 -14.58 -0.35
N LYS A 11 -10.92 -13.66 0.22
CA LYS A 11 -10.19 -12.64 -0.55
C LYS A 11 -8.70 -12.81 -0.28
N ILE A 12 -7.92 -12.54 -1.32
CA ILE A 12 -6.47 -12.62 -1.23
C ILE A 12 -5.92 -11.22 -1.22
N LEU A 13 -5.17 -10.91 -0.18
CA LEU A 13 -4.49 -9.64 -0.04
C LEU A 13 -2.99 -9.87 -0.18
N ASP A 14 -2.35 -9.11 -1.06
CA ASP A 14 -0.92 -9.16 -1.26
C ASP A 14 -0.26 -7.96 -0.59
N CYS A 15 0.72 -8.22 0.25
CA CYS A 15 1.42 -7.19 0.99
C CYS A 15 2.89 -7.08 0.62
N THR A 16 3.27 -7.52 -0.58
CA THR A 16 4.67 -7.61 -0.98
C THR A 16 5.37 -6.26 -0.86
N LEU A 17 4.78 -5.20 -1.37
CA LEU A 17 5.42 -3.89 -1.33
C LEU A 17 5.45 -3.32 0.08
N ARG A 18 4.36 -3.48 0.80
CA ARG A 18 4.30 -2.96 2.16
C ARG A 18 5.32 -3.65 3.06
N ASP A 19 5.38 -4.96 3.01
CA ASP A 19 6.27 -5.74 3.87
C ASP A 19 7.71 -5.72 3.35
N GLY A 20 7.88 -5.80 2.05
CA GLY A 20 9.22 -5.80 1.43
C GLY A 20 9.96 -4.49 1.61
N GLY A 21 9.26 -3.41 1.86
CA GLY A 21 9.88 -2.11 2.03
C GLY A 21 10.80 -2.00 3.23
N TYR A 22 10.68 -2.90 4.21
CA TYR A 22 11.61 -2.92 5.34
C TYR A 22 13.05 -3.18 4.91
N TYR A 23 13.24 -3.78 3.74
CA TYR A 23 14.58 -4.10 3.24
C TYR A 23 15.21 -2.96 2.46
N ASN A 24 14.41 -2.09 1.85
CA ASN A 24 14.94 -1.04 0.98
C ASN A 24 14.36 0.33 1.31
N LYS A 25 13.78 0.47 2.47
CA LYS A 25 13.17 1.72 2.94
C LYS A 25 12.06 2.21 2.01
N TRP A 26 11.33 1.26 1.43
CA TRP A 26 10.21 1.53 0.53
C TRP A 26 10.60 2.34 -0.70
N ASP A 27 11.83 2.14 -1.14
CA ASP A 27 12.34 2.77 -2.37
C ASP A 27 12.48 1.70 -3.44
N PHE A 28 11.37 1.41 -4.09
CA PHE A 28 11.33 0.37 -5.12
C PHE A 28 11.57 0.96 -6.50
N ASP A 29 12.30 0.20 -7.32
CA ASP A 29 12.49 0.53 -8.72
C ASP A 29 11.15 0.48 -9.46
N ARG A 30 10.88 1.50 -10.28
CA ARG A 30 9.59 1.62 -10.97
C ARG A 30 9.34 0.43 -11.90
N GLY A 31 10.35 -0.02 -12.61
CA GLY A 31 10.18 -1.16 -13.50
C GLY A 31 9.82 -2.42 -12.76
N THR A 32 10.42 -2.63 -11.58
CA THR A 32 10.10 -3.77 -10.74
C THR A 32 8.65 -3.70 -10.26
N VAL A 33 8.21 -2.52 -9.85
CA VAL A 33 6.82 -2.35 -9.41
C VAL A 33 5.84 -2.60 -10.56
N ASP A 34 6.16 -2.10 -11.75
CA ASP A 34 5.30 -2.30 -12.91
C ASP A 34 5.15 -3.78 -13.24
N ARG A 35 6.24 -4.53 -13.19
CA ARG A 35 6.20 -5.97 -13.42
C ARG A 35 5.40 -6.69 -12.33
N TYR A 36 5.59 -6.27 -11.09
CA TYR A 36 4.86 -6.83 -9.97
C TYR A 36 3.36 -6.60 -10.13
N LEU A 37 2.96 -5.38 -10.46
CA LEU A 37 1.53 -5.06 -10.62
C LEU A 37 0.90 -5.83 -11.77
N THR A 38 1.64 -6.03 -12.85
CA THR A 38 1.17 -6.84 -13.97
C THR A 38 0.93 -8.28 -13.52
N ALA A 39 1.86 -8.84 -12.74
CA ALA A 39 1.74 -10.20 -12.24
C ALA A 39 0.58 -10.34 -11.26
N VAL A 40 0.37 -9.35 -10.41
CA VAL A 40 -0.73 -9.36 -9.44
C VAL A 40 -2.06 -9.40 -10.16
N LYS A 41 -2.21 -8.59 -11.21
CA LYS A 41 -3.45 -8.60 -11.99
C LYS A 41 -3.68 -9.97 -12.61
N ALA A 42 -2.63 -10.56 -13.20
CA ALA A 42 -2.75 -11.86 -13.85
C ALA A 42 -3.08 -12.97 -12.85
N SER A 43 -2.72 -12.79 -11.59
CA SER A 43 -2.94 -13.78 -10.54
C SER A 43 -4.29 -13.64 -9.84
N SER A 44 -5.09 -12.66 -10.21
CA SER A 44 -6.43 -12.44 -9.63
C SER A 44 -6.38 -12.17 -8.13
N VAL A 45 -5.36 -11.48 -7.66
CA VAL A 45 -5.31 -11.01 -6.28
C VAL A 45 -6.38 -9.95 -6.07
N ASP A 46 -7.04 -9.99 -4.92
CA ASP A 46 -8.18 -9.10 -4.65
C ASP A 46 -7.76 -7.74 -4.14
N VAL A 47 -6.74 -7.69 -3.29
CA VAL A 47 -6.30 -6.44 -2.66
C VAL A 47 -4.79 -6.38 -2.68
N VAL A 48 -4.25 -5.22 -3.02
CA VAL A 48 -2.81 -4.96 -3.01
C VAL A 48 -2.52 -3.83 -2.03
N GLU A 49 -1.64 -4.09 -1.07
CA GLU A 49 -1.11 -3.04 -0.22
C GLU A 49 0.09 -2.41 -0.90
N LEU A 50 -0.06 -1.15 -1.31
CA LEU A 50 0.99 -0.45 -2.04
C LEU A 50 2.16 -0.05 -1.15
N GLY A 51 1.91 0.12 0.14
CA GLY A 51 2.94 0.54 1.06
C GLY A 51 2.35 1.07 2.33
N PHE A 52 3.10 1.93 3.00
CA PHE A 52 2.65 2.60 4.20
C PHE A 52 2.26 4.04 3.92
N ARG A 53 1.53 4.62 4.84
CA ARG A 53 1.40 6.07 4.98
C ARG A 53 1.95 6.48 6.32
N PHE A 54 3.29 6.51 6.40
CA PHE A 54 3.96 6.98 7.60
C PHE A 54 3.86 8.49 7.73
N LEU A 55 3.95 8.97 8.95
CA LEU A 55 4.17 10.40 9.17
C LEU A 55 5.58 10.76 8.70
N PRO A 56 5.77 11.98 8.19
CA PRO A 56 7.09 12.39 7.74
C PRO A 56 8.12 12.33 8.84
N THR A 57 9.32 11.91 8.48
CA THR A 57 10.47 11.88 9.39
C THR A 57 11.64 12.58 8.72
N ASN A 58 12.73 12.76 9.47
CA ASN A 58 13.94 13.33 8.91
C ASN A 58 14.87 12.29 8.29
N LYS A 59 14.47 11.01 8.31
CA LYS A 59 15.25 9.96 7.67
C LYS A 59 14.73 9.74 6.25
N PHE A 60 15.65 9.39 5.36
CA PHE A 60 15.23 9.06 4.00
C PHE A 60 14.38 7.82 3.99
N MET A 61 13.26 7.90 3.29
CA MET A 61 12.47 6.73 2.89
C MET A 61 11.89 7.02 1.51
N GLY A 62 11.70 5.95 0.74
CA GLY A 62 11.16 6.06 -0.59
C GLY A 62 9.67 6.39 -0.62
N PRO A 63 9.13 6.58 -1.82
CA PRO A 63 7.75 7.07 -1.95
C PRO A 63 6.70 6.09 -1.45
N TYR A 64 7.01 4.79 -1.41
CA TYR A 64 6.04 3.79 -0.93
C TYR A 64 5.95 3.77 0.60
N ALA A 65 6.82 4.52 1.30
CA ALA A 65 6.66 4.73 2.74
C ALA A 65 5.54 5.71 3.05
N TYR A 66 5.28 6.62 2.13
CA TYR A 66 4.28 7.66 2.33
C TYR A 66 3.05 7.45 1.47
N THR A 67 3.19 6.85 0.33
CA THR A 67 2.15 6.47 -0.63
C THR A 67 1.04 7.52 -0.67
N THR A 68 1.45 8.74 -1.02
CA THR A 68 0.52 9.87 -1.07
C THR A 68 -0.46 9.71 -2.23
N ASP A 69 -1.58 10.42 -2.17
CA ASP A 69 -2.53 10.41 -3.27
C ASP A 69 -1.87 10.88 -4.57
N GLU A 70 -1.03 11.91 -4.47
CA GLU A 70 -0.31 12.41 -5.66
C GLU A 70 0.59 11.34 -6.24
N PHE A 71 1.29 10.59 -5.39
CA PHE A 71 2.15 9.53 -5.87
C PHE A 71 1.34 8.40 -6.49
N ILE A 72 0.25 8.01 -5.87
CA ILE A 72 -0.61 6.96 -6.40
C ILE A 72 -1.11 7.32 -7.79
N ASN A 73 -1.45 8.59 -7.99
CA ASN A 73 -1.94 9.06 -9.28
C ASN A 73 -0.91 8.97 -10.39
N GLN A 74 0.38 8.84 -10.05
CA GLN A 74 1.44 8.67 -11.02
C GLN A 74 1.70 7.21 -11.39
N LEU A 75 1.08 6.28 -10.66
CA LEU A 75 1.26 4.87 -10.92
C LEU A 75 0.26 4.38 -11.94
N ASP A 76 0.69 3.43 -12.77
CA ASP A 76 -0.20 2.75 -13.71
C ASP A 76 -0.80 1.54 -13.02
N LEU A 77 -1.84 1.77 -12.22
CA LEU A 77 -2.45 0.69 -11.47
C LEU A 77 -3.42 -0.08 -12.36
N PRO A 78 -3.20 -1.40 -12.52
CA PRO A 78 -4.14 -2.21 -13.31
C PRO A 78 -5.51 -2.24 -12.66
N GLU A 79 -6.53 -2.32 -13.48
CA GLU A 79 -7.88 -2.56 -12.98
C GLU A 79 -8.00 -3.99 -12.46
N GLY A 80 -8.88 -4.19 -11.52
CA GLY A 80 -9.16 -5.49 -10.93
C GLY A 80 -8.96 -5.47 -9.43
N PRO A 81 -7.72 -5.36 -8.95
CA PRO A 81 -7.51 -5.32 -7.50
C PRO A 81 -8.00 -4.02 -6.88
N LEU A 82 -8.35 -4.09 -5.61
CA LEU A 82 -8.45 -2.90 -4.78
C LEU A 82 -7.05 -2.58 -4.27
N TYR A 83 -6.78 -1.31 -4.09
CA TYR A 83 -5.45 -0.87 -3.62
C TYR A 83 -5.60 -0.19 -2.27
N GLY A 84 -4.69 -0.50 -1.37
CA GLY A 84 -4.72 0.06 -0.03
C GLY A 84 -3.35 0.42 0.47
N VAL A 85 -3.32 1.08 1.61
CA VAL A 85 -2.10 1.43 2.31
C VAL A 85 -2.26 1.05 3.77
N MET A 86 -1.12 0.81 4.43
CA MET A 86 -1.09 0.50 5.85
C MET A 86 -0.71 1.75 6.62
N ILE A 87 -1.38 1.98 7.72
CA ILE A 87 -0.95 3.04 8.65
C ILE A 87 -0.35 2.38 9.89
N ASN A 88 0.61 3.05 10.48
CA ASN A 88 1.24 2.56 11.69
C ASN A 88 0.52 3.16 12.89
N GLY A 89 -0.21 2.31 13.61
CA GLY A 89 -1.02 2.78 14.73
C GLY A 89 -0.23 3.49 15.81
N LYS A 90 1.05 3.14 16.00
CA LYS A 90 1.87 3.81 16.99
C LYS A 90 2.02 5.30 16.73
N GLU A 91 1.94 5.72 15.48
CA GLU A 91 2.09 7.14 15.13
C GLU A 91 0.93 7.98 15.59
N PHE A 92 -0.19 7.35 15.93
CA PHE A 92 -1.41 8.07 16.30
C PHE A 92 -1.66 8.10 17.81
N ILE A 93 -1.01 7.23 18.56
CA ILE A 93 -1.30 7.05 19.98
C ILE A 93 -0.84 8.25 20.81
N ASN A 94 0.28 8.86 20.45
CA ASN A 94 0.92 9.91 21.24
C ASN A 94 0.61 11.32 20.74
N LYS A 95 -0.48 11.51 20.03
CA LYS A 95 -0.82 12.81 19.49
C LYS A 95 -1.75 13.56 20.45
N ASN A 96 -1.42 14.81 20.72
CA ASN A 96 -2.23 15.65 21.61
C ASN A 96 -3.63 15.85 21.09
N ASN A 97 -3.81 15.86 19.79
CA ASN A 97 -5.11 16.07 19.15
C ASN A 97 -5.84 14.75 18.91
N GLY A 98 -5.30 13.65 19.40
CA GLY A 98 -5.88 12.35 19.19
C GLY A 98 -5.65 11.82 17.79
N TYR A 99 -5.90 10.54 17.62
CA TYR A 99 -5.63 9.88 16.34
C TYR A 99 -6.62 10.28 15.25
N GLN A 100 -7.82 10.74 15.60
CA GLN A 100 -8.83 11.08 14.61
C GLN A 100 -8.35 12.20 13.68
N SER A 101 -7.78 13.24 14.26
CA SER A 101 -7.30 14.35 13.45
C SER A 101 -6.10 13.95 12.58
N THR A 102 -5.23 13.08 13.09
CA THR A 102 -4.11 12.59 12.32
C THR A 102 -4.59 11.74 11.14
N ILE A 103 -5.55 10.86 11.36
CA ILE A 103 -6.11 10.04 10.28
C ILE A 103 -6.74 10.93 9.22
N ASN A 104 -7.47 11.95 9.64
CA ASN A 104 -8.10 12.87 8.68
C ASN A 104 -7.09 13.54 7.77
N ARG A 105 -5.91 13.86 8.29
CA ARG A 105 -4.85 14.46 7.47
C ARG A 105 -4.42 13.55 6.34
N PHE A 106 -4.40 12.23 6.56
CA PHE A 106 -4.00 11.29 5.52
C PHE A 106 -5.04 11.15 4.42
N PHE A 107 -6.30 11.30 4.75
CA PHE A 107 -7.38 10.97 3.82
C PHE A 107 -8.22 12.17 3.41
N GLN A 108 -7.83 13.34 3.84
CA GLN A 108 -8.51 14.56 3.46
C GLN A 108 -8.15 14.91 2.03
N LYS A 109 -9.13 15.23 1.24
CA LYS A 109 -8.95 15.58 -0.17
C LYS A 109 -8.92 17.06 -0.39
#